data_d31aac813590aedd1e92e7ec473d2834
#
_entry.id   d31aac813590aedd1e92e7ec473d2834
#
_cell.length_a   1.000
_cell.length_b   1.000
_cell.length_c   1.000
_cell.angle_alpha   90.00
_cell.angle_beta   90.00
_cell.angle_gamma   90.00
#
_symmetry.space_group_name_H-M   'P 1'
#
loop_
_entity.id
_entity.type
_entity.pdbx_description
1 polymer ?
#
loop_
_entity_poly.entity_id
_entity_poly.type
_entity_poly.pdbx_seq_one_letter_code
_entity_poly.pdbx_strand_id
1 'polypeptide(L)'
;MGYTQAQQKAINARGHNYVVSAGAGSGKTTVLSERVLKLLNDGVKINRMLILTFTNNAAANMKERIKKMMKKEPKFQDQIKLVDGADISTFDAYNQKLVRKYRAYLGIESDFSIAEGSYIAAIKRKIIEEIFEEKYALNDSDFLELLDRYTVGDD
;
A
#
# COMPACT_ATOMS: atom_id res chain seq x y z
N MET A 1 32.57 0.96 -1.85
CA MET A 1 32.09 0.04 -2.92
C MET A 1 31.16 0.85 -3.81
N GLY A 2 31.41 0.85 -5.12
CA GLY A 2 30.53 1.53 -6.08
C GLY A 2 29.28 0.71 -6.40
N TYR A 3 28.24 1.37 -6.91
CA TYR A 3 27.04 0.72 -7.41
C TYR A 3 27.33 -0.04 -8.70
N THR A 4 26.68 -1.19 -8.90
CA THR A 4 26.72 -1.90 -10.19
C THR A 4 26.06 -1.06 -11.28
N GLN A 5 26.34 -1.38 -12.54
CA GLN A 5 25.75 -0.70 -13.69
C GLN A 5 24.23 -0.71 -13.68
N ALA A 6 23.62 -1.87 -13.31
CA ALA A 6 22.17 -2.01 -13.17
C ALA A 6 21.61 -1.15 -12.04
N GLN A 7 22.28 -1.09 -10.89
CA GLN A 7 21.89 -0.23 -9.78
C GLN A 7 21.98 1.26 -10.16
N GLN A 8 23.05 1.69 -10.81
CA GLN A 8 23.20 3.07 -11.30
C GLN A 8 22.10 3.44 -12.31
N LYS A 9 21.77 2.53 -13.22
CA LYS A 9 20.67 2.71 -14.18
C LYS A 9 19.34 2.93 -13.45
N ALA A 10 19.03 2.12 -12.42
CA ALA A 10 17.80 2.25 -11.63
C ALA A 10 17.77 3.57 -10.82
N ILE A 11 18.90 4.00 -10.23
CA ILE A 11 19.01 5.25 -9.48
C ILE A 11 18.77 6.47 -10.41
N ASN A 12 19.31 6.43 -11.62
CA ASN A 12 19.28 7.56 -12.56
C ASN A 12 18.05 7.56 -13.49
N ALA A 13 17.24 6.53 -13.49
CA ALA A 13 16.09 6.40 -14.39
C ALA A 13 15.10 7.56 -14.25
N ARG A 14 14.69 8.19 -15.38
CA ARG A 14 13.79 9.36 -15.45
C ARG A 14 12.89 9.27 -16.68
N GLY A 15 11.77 9.99 -16.62
CA GLY A 15 10.92 10.27 -17.78
C GLY A 15 9.96 9.15 -18.19
N HIS A 16 10.07 7.95 -17.61
CA HIS A 16 9.22 6.80 -17.90
C HIS A 16 8.89 6.01 -16.63
N ASN A 17 7.96 5.05 -16.73
CA ASN A 17 7.72 4.06 -15.70
C ASN A 17 8.80 2.97 -15.80
N TYR A 18 9.33 2.55 -14.65
CA TYR A 18 10.37 1.53 -14.57
C TYR A 18 9.95 0.43 -13.60
N VAL A 19 10.17 -0.79 -14.01
CA VAL A 19 10.09 -1.98 -13.14
C VAL A 19 11.52 -2.46 -12.89
N VAL A 20 11.87 -2.62 -11.60
CA VAL A 20 13.19 -3.11 -11.20
C VAL A 20 13.00 -4.48 -10.56
N SER A 21 13.40 -5.53 -11.28
CA SER A 21 13.44 -6.89 -10.75
C SER A 21 14.78 -7.13 -10.08
N ALA A 22 14.74 -7.63 -8.82
CA ALA A 22 15.95 -7.85 -8.04
C ALA A 22 15.72 -8.90 -6.95
N GLY A 23 16.64 -9.84 -6.80
CA GLY A 23 16.62 -10.88 -5.78
C GLY A 23 16.77 -10.36 -4.35
N ALA A 24 16.60 -11.23 -3.36
CA ALA A 24 16.90 -10.91 -1.96
C ALA A 24 18.39 -10.54 -1.82
N GLY A 25 18.70 -9.57 -0.95
CA GLY A 25 20.08 -9.13 -0.73
C GLY A 25 20.71 -8.28 -1.83
N SER A 26 20.07 -8.06 -2.98
CA SER A 26 20.60 -7.28 -4.11
C SER A 26 20.71 -5.77 -3.86
N GLY A 27 20.33 -5.29 -2.68
CA GLY A 27 20.40 -3.87 -2.33
C GLY A 27 19.21 -3.02 -2.79
N LYS A 28 18.02 -3.60 -3.04
CA LYS A 28 16.80 -2.87 -3.45
C LYS A 28 16.51 -1.62 -2.62
N THR A 29 16.54 -1.76 -1.30
CA THR A 29 16.29 -0.63 -0.37
C THR A 29 17.37 0.43 -0.49
N THR A 30 18.62 0.03 -0.72
CA THR A 30 19.72 0.97 -0.94
C THR A 30 19.52 1.75 -2.24
N VAL A 31 19.23 1.05 -3.33
CA VAL A 31 18.96 1.68 -4.64
C VAL A 31 17.78 2.66 -4.54
N LEU A 32 16.69 2.29 -3.84
CA LEU A 32 15.55 3.17 -3.65
C LEU A 32 15.92 4.43 -2.85
N SER A 33 16.66 4.28 -1.75
CA SER A 33 17.10 5.42 -0.94
C SER A 33 18.03 6.36 -1.72
N GLU A 34 18.96 5.81 -2.50
CA GLU A 34 19.85 6.59 -3.35
C GLU A 34 19.10 7.30 -4.49
N ARG A 35 18.09 6.63 -5.06
CA ARG A 35 17.20 7.27 -6.03
C ARG A 35 16.47 8.48 -5.44
N VAL A 36 15.97 8.36 -4.20
CA VAL A 36 15.36 9.49 -3.49
C VAL A 36 16.36 10.62 -3.30
N LEU A 37 17.58 10.32 -2.83
CA LEU A 37 18.63 11.32 -2.66
C LEU A 37 19.01 11.99 -3.99
N LYS A 38 19.08 11.20 -5.06
CA LYS A 38 19.33 11.74 -6.41
C LYS A 38 18.20 12.68 -6.87
N LEU A 39 16.94 12.34 -6.62
CA LEU A 39 15.79 13.21 -6.91
C LEU A 39 15.85 14.52 -6.11
N LEU A 40 16.22 14.44 -4.82
CA LEU A 40 16.44 15.64 -4.00
C LEU A 40 17.56 16.52 -4.55
N ASN A 41 18.66 15.91 -5.01
CA ASN A 41 19.75 16.64 -5.68
C ASN A 41 19.32 17.29 -6.99
N ASP A 42 18.38 16.68 -7.71
CA ASP A 42 17.79 17.22 -8.94
C ASP A 42 16.70 18.29 -8.65
N GLY A 43 16.52 18.69 -7.38
CA GLY A 43 15.61 19.76 -6.96
C GLY A 43 14.18 19.32 -6.64
N VAL A 44 13.87 18.01 -6.69
CA VAL A 44 12.55 17.51 -6.29
C VAL A 44 12.43 17.56 -4.77
N LYS A 45 11.37 18.15 -4.23
CA LYS A 45 11.14 18.22 -2.79
C LYS A 45 10.61 16.91 -2.26
N ILE A 46 11.01 16.51 -1.04
CA ILE A 46 10.61 15.22 -0.42
C ILE A 46 9.09 15.09 -0.26
N ASN A 47 8.38 16.17 0.02
CA ASN A 47 6.92 16.20 0.15
C ASN A 47 6.17 16.14 -1.21
N ARG A 48 6.90 16.06 -2.32
CA ARG A 48 6.36 15.82 -3.69
C ARG A 48 6.61 14.39 -4.15
N MET A 49 7.17 13.55 -3.30
CA MET A 49 7.41 12.15 -3.57
C MET A 49 6.41 11.28 -2.83
N LEU A 50 5.96 10.21 -3.48
CA LEU A 50 5.18 9.13 -2.87
C LEU A 50 6.06 7.88 -2.83
N ILE A 51 6.31 7.37 -1.64
CA ILE A 51 7.13 6.18 -1.39
C ILE A 51 6.30 5.18 -0.62
N LEU A 52 5.94 4.07 -1.27
CA LEU A 52 5.07 3.06 -0.68
C LEU A 52 5.83 1.77 -0.39
N THR A 53 5.48 1.15 0.74
CA THR A 53 6.02 -0.14 1.19
C THR A 53 4.87 -1.07 1.59
N PHE A 54 5.19 -2.36 1.82
CA PHE A 54 4.17 -3.33 2.25
C PHE A 54 3.95 -3.34 3.77
N THR A 55 4.95 -2.96 4.56
CA THR A 55 4.86 -3.02 6.02
C THR A 55 5.20 -1.67 6.67
N ASN A 56 4.59 -1.41 7.83
CA ASN A 56 4.86 -0.20 8.61
C ASN A 56 6.33 -0.10 9.02
N ASN A 57 6.95 -1.22 9.40
CA ASN A 57 8.37 -1.28 9.73
C ASN A 57 9.26 -0.90 8.54
N ALA A 58 8.93 -1.36 7.34
CA ALA A 58 9.68 -0.99 6.13
C ALA A 58 9.52 0.51 5.81
N ALA A 59 8.33 1.08 5.99
CA ALA A 59 8.09 2.51 5.82
C ALA A 59 8.89 3.35 6.84
N ALA A 60 8.86 2.96 8.12
CA ALA A 60 9.62 3.63 9.18
C ALA A 60 11.13 3.57 8.92
N ASN A 61 11.66 2.39 8.59
CA ASN A 61 13.07 2.20 8.26
C ASN A 61 13.49 3.02 7.03
N MET A 62 12.64 3.10 6.01
CA MET A 62 12.88 3.94 4.83
C MET A 62 12.96 5.42 5.20
N LYS A 63 12.00 5.90 6.00
CA LYS A 63 11.95 7.29 6.49
C LYS A 63 13.22 7.65 7.25
N GLU A 64 13.64 6.82 8.20
CA GLU A 64 14.86 7.04 8.99
C GLU A 64 16.13 6.99 8.13
N ARG A 65 16.18 6.08 7.17
CA ARG A 65 17.31 5.99 6.25
C ARG A 65 17.45 7.24 5.38
N ILE A 66 16.35 7.73 4.83
CA ILE A 66 16.33 8.96 4.04
C ILE A 66 16.76 10.15 4.90
N LYS A 67 16.24 10.28 6.13
CA LYS A 67 16.68 11.32 7.08
C LYS A 67 18.18 11.26 7.36
N LYS A 68 18.74 10.06 7.60
CA LYS A 68 20.18 9.88 7.83
C LYS A 68 21.02 10.30 6.63
N MET A 69 20.56 10.00 5.43
CA MET A 69 21.26 10.40 4.21
C MET A 69 21.21 11.92 4.01
N MET A 70 20.04 12.55 4.21
CA MET A 70 19.87 14.00 4.10
C MET A 70 20.69 14.78 5.13
N LYS A 71 20.83 14.27 6.38
CA LYS A 71 21.64 14.89 7.44
C LYS A 71 23.11 15.03 7.07
N LYS A 72 23.63 14.21 6.17
CA LYS A 72 25.03 14.27 5.72
C LYS A 72 25.31 15.44 4.77
N GLU A 73 24.27 16.06 4.24
CA GLU A 73 24.39 17.13 3.26
C GLU A 73 23.68 18.40 3.75
N PRO A 74 24.42 19.45 4.12
CA PRO A 74 23.86 20.70 4.68
C PRO A 74 22.74 21.32 3.86
N LYS A 75 22.77 21.17 2.51
CA LYS A 75 21.76 21.71 1.60
C LYS A 75 20.35 21.15 1.79
N PHE A 76 20.19 20.01 2.51
CA PHE A 76 18.87 19.40 2.75
C PHE A 76 18.28 19.71 4.13
N GLN A 77 18.89 20.57 4.95
CA GLN A 77 18.43 20.86 6.30
C GLN A 77 16.97 21.31 6.35
N ASP A 78 16.54 22.16 5.43
CA ASP A 78 15.15 22.64 5.37
C ASP A 78 14.18 21.52 4.95
N GLN A 79 14.62 20.59 4.14
CA GLN A 79 13.79 19.47 3.68
C GLN A 79 13.69 18.34 4.72
N ILE A 80 14.65 18.20 5.63
CA ILE A 80 14.60 17.20 6.71
C ILE A 80 13.34 17.37 7.55
N LYS A 81 12.94 18.59 7.83
CA LYS A 81 11.72 18.91 8.59
C LYS A 81 10.44 18.45 7.88
N LEU A 82 10.48 18.32 6.55
CA LEU A 82 9.35 17.90 5.73
C LEU A 82 9.21 16.38 5.65
N VAL A 83 10.22 15.62 6.05
CA VAL A 83 10.21 14.14 5.91
C VAL A 83 9.10 13.50 6.74
N ASP A 84 8.78 14.05 7.91
CA ASP A 84 7.73 13.49 8.76
C ASP A 84 6.34 13.62 8.15
N GLY A 85 6.10 14.69 7.40
CA GLY A 85 4.86 14.92 6.66
C GLY A 85 4.86 14.37 5.23
N ALA A 86 5.98 13.81 4.76
CA ALA A 86 6.07 13.25 3.41
C ALA A 86 5.33 11.90 3.30
N ASP A 87 4.81 11.58 2.13
CA ASP A 87 4.08 10.35 1.86
C ASP A 87 5.05 9.15 1.72
N ILE A 88 5.61 8.75 2.88
CA ILE A 88 6.43 7.54 3.04
C ILE A 88 5.67 6.60 3.97
N SER A 89 4.91 5.66 3.43
CA SER A 89 3.94 4.88 4.18
C SER A 89 3.66 3.51 3.53
N THR A 90 2.76 2.73 4.13
CA THR A 90 2.20 1.56 3.46
C THR A 90 1.11 1.97 2.47
N PHE A 91 0.76 1.06 1.53
CA PHE A 91 -0.36 1.24 0.63
C PHE A 91 -1.66 1.51 1.40
N ASP A 92 -1.93 0.73 2.45
CA ASP A 92 -3.14 0.88 3.26
C ASP A 92 -3.21 2.22 3.96
N ALA A 93 -2.13 2.66 4.61
CA ALA A 93 -2.07 3.95 5.27
C ALA A 93 -2.25 5.12 4.28
N TYR A 94 -1.67 5.02 3.09
CA TYR A 94 -1.85 6.03 2.05
C TYR A 94 -3.28 6.05 1.52
N ASN A 95 -3.87 4.88 1.25
CA ASN A 95 -5.27 4.78 0.82
C ASN A 95 -6.23 5.35 1.86
N GLN A 96 -6.03 5.05 3.15
CA GLN A 96 -6.82 5.68 4.22
C GLN A 96 -6.69 7.21 4.22
N LYS A 97 -5.47 7.72 4.04
CA LYS A 97 -5.23 9.17 3.91
C LYS A 97 -6.01 9.76 2.74
N LEU A 98 -6.04 9.10 1.59
CA LEU A 98 -6.81 9.53 0.42
C LEU A 98 -8.32 9.51 0.69
N VAL A 99 -8.84 8.42 1.26
CA VAL A 99 -10.26 8.32 1.61
C VAL A 99 -10.66 9.44 2.58
N ARG A 100 -9.89 9.68 3.65
CA ARG A 100 -10.14 10.77 4.59
C ARG A 100 -10.12 12.14 3.91
N LYS A 101 -9.20 12.36 2.96
CA LYS A 101 -9.08 13.62 2.22
C LYS A 101 -10.27 13.87 1.29
N TYR A 102 -10.75 12.83 0.63
CA TYR A 102 -11.79 12.93 -0.40
C TYR A 102 -13.17 12.41 0.07
N ARG A 103 -13.35 12.15 1.35
CA ARG A 103 -14.57 11.57 1.94
C ARG A 103 -15.85 12.26 1.52
N ALA A 104 -15.84 13.59 1.45
CA ALA A 104 -17.03 14.35 1.05
C ALA A 104 -17.50 14.04 -0.38
N TYR A 105 -16.54 13.81 -1.29
CA TYR A 105 -16.83 13.37 -2.67
C TYR A 105 -17.33 11.94 -2.75
N LEU A 106 -16.95 11.11 -1.77
CA LEU A 106 -17.32 9.69 -1.71
C LEU A 106 -18.61 9.45 -0.92
N GLY A 107 -19.22 10.49 -0.35
CA GLY A 107 -20.38 10.34 0.53
C GLY A 107 -20.08 9.59 1.84
N ILE A 108 -18.81 9.59 2.27
CA ILE A 108 -18.36 8.87 3.49
C ILE A 108 -18.38 9.83 4.67
N GLU A 109 -18.98 9.40 5.78
CA GLU A 109 -19.02 10.15 7.03
C GLU A 109 -17.63 10.41 7.62
N SER A 110 -17.55 11.41 8.52
CA SER A 110 -16.25 11.84 9.07
C SER A 110 -15.62 10.84 10.04
N ASP A 111 -16.44 10.03 10.68
CA ASP A 111 -16.11 9.08 11.74
C ASP A 111 -15.99 7.63 11.25
N PHE A 112 -15.89 7.41 9.94
CA PHE A 112 -15.71 6.07 9.40
C PHE A 112 -14.49 5.37 9.98
N SER A 113 -14.63 4.09 10.24
CA SER A 113 -13.54 3.19 10.65
C SER A 113 -13.41 2.03 9.66
N ILE A 114 -12.25 1.39 9.67
CA ILE A 114 -12.05 0.15 8.92
C ILE A 114 -12.64 -0.98 9.72
N ALA A 115 -13.54 -1.73 9.09
CA ALA A 115 -14.17 -2.87 9.73
C ALA A 115 -13.15 -3.98 10.04
N GLU A 116 -13.23 -4.54 11.22
CA GLU A 116 -12.43 -5.70 11.61
C GLU A 116 -12.87 -6.97 10.86
N GLY A 117 -11.93 -7.90 10.67
CA GLY A 117 -12.19 -9.15 9.94
C GLY A 117 -13.33 -9.98 10.53
N SER A 118 -13.47 -10.00 11.86
CA SER A 118 -14.56 -10.66 12.61
C SER A 118 -15.93 -10.07 12.24
N TYR A 119 -16.05 -8.77 12.19
CA TYR A 119 -17.27 -8.07 11.80
C TYR A 119 -17.65 -8.36 10.35
N ILE A 120 -16.66 -8.30 9.44
CA ILE A 120 -16.87 -8.64 8.02
C ILE A 120 -17.34 -10.10 7.87
N ALA A 121 -16.75 -11.04 8.63
CA ALA A 121 -17.15 -12.43 8.60
C ALA A 121 -18.58 -12.63 9.08
N ALA A 122 -19.01 -11.92 10.13
CA ALA A 122 -20.38 -11.97 10.62
C ALA A 122 -21.40 -11.43 9.60
N ILE A 123 -21.09 -10.29 8.97
CA ILE A 123 -21.93 -9.74 7.88
C ILE A 123 -22.02 -10.70 6.70
N LYS A 124 -20.90 -11.28 6.27
CA LYS A 124 -20.90 -12.25 5.15
C LYS A 124 -21.77 -13.45 5.45
N ARG A 125 -21.68 -13.99 6.68
CA ARG A 125 -22.52 -15.11 7.11
C ARG A 125 -24.00 -14.74 7.02
N LYS A 126 -24.39 -13.61 7.60
CA LYS A 126 -25.77 -13.13 7.56
C LYS A 126 -26.29 -12.99 6.13
N ILE A 127 -25.51 -12.38 5.23
CA ILE A 127 -25.88 -12.21 3.81
C ILE A 127 -26.04 -13.58 3.13
N ILE A 128 -25.17 -14.54 3.41
CA ILE A 128 -25.29 -15.91 2.85
C ILE A 128 -26.57 -16.57 3.36
N GLU A 129 -26.86 -16.47 4.65
CA GLU A 129 -28.10 -16.99 5.22
C GLU A 129 -29.36 -16.37 4.57
N GLU A 130 -29.39 -15.04 4.40
CA GLU A 130 -30.47 -14.34 3.71
C GLU A 130 -30.63 -14.80 2.24
N ILE A 131 -29.52 -14.96 1.51
CA ILE A 131 -29.56 -15.47 0.13
C ILE A 131 -30.07 -16.91 0.08
N PHE A 132 -29.67 -17.76 1.00
CA PHE A 132 -30.14 -19.15 1.07
C PHE A 132 -31.64 -19.21 1.35
N GLU A 133 -32.12 -18.46 2.34
CA GLU A 133 -33.55 -18.36 2.64
C GLU A 133 -34.37 -17.89 1.44
N GLU A 134 -33.90 -16.85 0.73
CA GLU A 134 -34.57 -16.36 -0.48
C GLU A 134 -34.63 -17.44 -1.58
N LYS A 135 -33.51 -18.14 -1.81
CA LYS A 135 -33.43 -19.22 -2.84
C LYS A 135 -34.30 -20.41 -2.50
N TYR A 136 -34.34 -20.83 -1.23
CA TYR A 136 -35.25 -21.85 -0.76
C TYR A 136 -36.74 -21.45 -0.93
N ALA A 137 -37.08 -20.22 -0.57
CA ALA A 137 -38.45 -19.72 -0.71
C ALA A 137 -38.94 -19.69 -2.17
N LEU A 138 -38.03 -19.42 -3.12
CA LEU A 138 -38.29 -19.39 -4.54
C LEU A 138 -38.29 -20.80 -5.20
N ASN A 139 -37.92 -21.85 -4.48
CA ASN A 139 -37.66 -23.19 -5.03
C ASN A 139 -36.73 -23.14 -6.26
N ASP A 140 -35.68 -22.35 -6.19
CA ASP A 140 -34.73 -22.16 -7.30
C ASP A 140 -34.05 -23.49 -7.66
N SER A 141 -34.37 -24.03 -8.82
CA SER A 141 -33.90 -25.37 -9.25
C SER A 141 -32.39 -25.45 -9.37
N ASP A 142 -31.74 -24.39 -9.88
CA ASP A 142 -30.29 -24.39 -10.07
C ASP A 142 -29.56 -24.33 -8.73
N PHE A 143 -30.15 -23.63 -7.77
CA PHE A 143 -29.64 -23.59 -6.40
C PHE A 143 -29.79 -24.95 -5.70
N LEU A 144 -30.93 -25.62 -5.85
CA LEU A 144 -31.14 -26.95 -5.26
C LEU A 144 -30.19 -27.99 -5.88
N GLU A 145 -29.98 -27.95 -7.22
CA GLU A 145 -29.01 -28.81 -7.89
C GLU A 145 -27.57 -28.53 -7.42
N LEU A 146 -27.22 -27.26 -7.17
CA LEU A 146 -25.91 -26.87 -6.64
C LEU A 146 -25.71 -27.46 -5.24
N LEU A 147 -26.72 -27.37 -4.37
CA LEU A 147 -26.67 -27.94 -3.03
C LEU A 147 -26.48 -29.45 -3.07
N ASP A 148 -27.27 -30.16 -3.88
CA ASP A 148 -27.18 -31.62 -4.02
C ASP A 148 -25.77 -32.08 -4.46
N ARG A 149 -25.11 -31.30 -5.29
CA ARG A 149 -23.73 -31.58 -5.76
C ARG A 149 -22.65 -31.30 -4.74
N TYR A 150 -22.81 -30.30 -3.89
CA TYR A 150 -21.73 -29.79 -3.03
C TYR A 150 -21.98 -29.94 -1.53
N THR A 151 -23.20 -30.19 -1.09
CA THR A 151 -23.45 -30.65 0.27
C THR A 151 -23.27 -32.17 0.34
N VAL A 152 -22.07 -32.61 0.68
CA VAL A 152 -21.84 -33.96 1.13
C VAL A 152 -22.57 -34.09 2.46
N GLY A 153 -23.60 -34.94 2.52
CA GLY A 153 -24.38 -35.10 3.73
C GLY A 153 -23.48 -35.42 4.92
N ASP A 154 -23.53 -34.59 5.95
CA ASP A 154 -23.16 -34.99 7.30
C ASP A 154 -24.26 -35.93 7.79
N ASP A 155 -23.96 -37.23 7.78
CA ASP A 155 -24.67 -38.23 8.58
C ASP A 155 -24.24 -38.16 10.06
#